data_c82785c2c24380db606510332ae90682
#
_entry.id   c82785c2c24380db606510332ae90682
#
_cell.length_a   1.000
_cell.length_b   1.000
_cell.length_c   1.000
_cell.angle_alpha   90.00
_cell.angle_beta   90.00
_cell.angle_gamma   90.00
#
_symmetry.space_group_name_H-M   'P 1'
#
loop_
_entity.id
_entity.type
_entity.pdbx_description
1 polymer ?
#
loop_
_entity_poly.entity_id
_entity_poly.type
_entity_poly.pdbx_seq_one_letter_code
_entity_poly.pdbx_strand_id
1 'polypeptide(L)'
;MAKFLMLALLAFTCSLGLAAQDVVSAVDGSVKKIDAATKVVVVKTADGTEHTFHYADDLVVHGSKASVKGTQDALRGMSEGSEVAVHYSAVGGQETAHEIDRLGGDGLKVAEGTVSHVDRAGRKVSIKTADGSEESFDLTRRAAKDTDKDVVEGADKAAKVSVYYTEDAGKKTVHFIKKSI
;
A
#
# COMPACT_ATOMS: atom_id res chain seq x y z
N MET A 1 -60.22 28.10 -32.07
CA MET A 1 -59.67 26.77 -31.81
C MET A 1 -58.16 26.93 -31.62
N ALA A 2 -57.70 27.12 -30.40
CA ALA A 2 -56.32 27.32 -30.05
C ALA A 2 -55.72 25.99 -29.57
N LYS A 3 -54.75 25.45 -30.29
CA LYS A 3 -54.02 24.23 -29.88
C LYS A 3 -52.83 24.67 -29.01
N PHE A 4 -52.91 24.39 -27.74
CA PHE A 4 -51.77 24.49 -26.79
C PHE A 4 -50.80 23.35 -27.04
N LEU A 5 -49.61 23.69 -27.54
CA LEU A 5 -48.46 22.76 -27.62
C LEU A 5 -47.69 22.86 -26.34
N MET A 6 -47.82 21.86 -25.47
CA MET A 6 -47.13 21.78 -24.20
C MET A 6 -45.77 21.10 -24.46
N LEU A 7 -44.70 21.89 -24.47
CA LEU A 7 -43.31 21.40 -24.63
C LEU A 7 -42.80 20.98 -23.24
N ALA A 8 -42.79 19.67 -22.97
CA ALA A 8 -42.18 19.10 -21.78
C ALA A 8 -40.66 19.07 -21.94
N LEU A 9 -40.00 20.00 -21.25
CA LEU A 9 -38.52 20.02 -21.15
C LEU A 9 -38.09 18.99 -20.11
N LEU A 10 -37.63 17.81 -20.57
CA LEU A 10 -37.10 16.76 -19.74
C LEU A 10 -35.64 17.12 -19.37
N ALA A 11 -35.43 17.72 -18.21
CA ALA A 11 -34.11 17.99 -17.68
C ALA A 11 -33.50 16.67 -17.21
N PHE A 12 -32.65 16.07 -18.04
CA PHE A 12 -31.83 14.90 -17.69
C PHE A 12 -30.64 15.38 -16.86
N THR A 13 -30.80 15.40 -15.54
CA THR A 13 -29.67 15.64 -14.63
C THR A 13 -28.82 14.38 -14.56
N CYS A 14 -27.79 14.32 -15.40
CA CYS A 14 -26.74 13.31 -15.29
C CYS A 14 -25.88 13.63 -14.08
N SER A 15 -26.23 13.10 -12.91
CA SER A 15 -25.36 13.09 -11.75
C SER A 15 -24.25 12.06 -11.97
N LEU A 16 -23.15 12.53 -12.56
CA LEU A 16 -21.89 11.79 -12.56
C LEU A 16 -21.38 11.74 -11.12
N GLY A 17 -21.87 10.78 -10.36
CA GLY A 17 -21.23 10.36 -9.11
C GLY A 17 -19.94 9.64 -9.47
N LEU A 18 -18.85 10.38 -9.63
CA LEU A 18 -17.50 9.82 -9.58
C LEU A 18 -17.25 9.40 -8.12
N ALA A 19 -17.72 8.21 -7.78
CA ALA A 19 -17.12 7.49 -6.66
C ALA A 19 -15.70 7.12 -7.12
N ALA A 20 -14.72 7.96 -6.80
CA ALA A 20 -13.32 7.56 -6.84
C ALA A 20 -13.18 6.38 -5.90
N GLN A 21 -13.17 5.18 -6.44
CA GLN A 21 -12.74 4.01 -5.69
C GLN A 21 -11.23 4.20 -5.51
N ASP A 22 -10.83 4.55 -4.30
CA ASP A 22 -9.43 4.46 -3.87
C ASP A 22 -9.03 2.98 -3.90
N VAL A 23 -8.67 2.50 -5.07
CA VAL A 23 -8.02 1.19 -5.20
C VAL A 23 -6.60 1.40 -4.72
N VAL A 24 -6.36 1.13 -3.45
CA VAL A 24 -5.02 1.11 -2.90
C VAL A 24 -4.41 -0.22 -3.30
N SER A 25 -3.33 -0.14 -4.07
CA SER A 25 -2.48 -1.27 -4.43
C SER A 25 -1.14 -1.08 -3.77
N ALA A 26 -0.38 -2.15 -3.56
CA ALA A 26 0.99 -2.09 -3.09
C ALA A 26 1.93 -2.73 -4.11
N VAL A 27 3.11 -2.15 -4.27
CA VAL A 27 4.19 -2.69 -5.10
C VAL A 27 5.51 -2.55 -4.36
N ASP A 28 6.38 -3.55 -4.46
CA ASP A 28 7.74 -3.50 -3.91
C ASP A 28 8.79 -3.43 -5.01
N GLY A 29 9.88 -2.75 -4.71
CA GLY A 29 10.99 -2.59 -5.65
C GLY A 29 12.09 -1.68 -5.13
N SER A 30 13.04 -1.37 -6.00
CA SER A 30 14.14 -0.46 -5.69
C SER A 30 13.89 0.93 -6.28
N VAL A 31 14.21 1.95 -5.50
CA VAL A 31 14.15 3.35 -5.94
C VAL A 31 15.14 3.59 -7.06
N LYS A 32 14.67 4.09 -8.19
CA LYS A 32 15.49 4.51 -9.35
C LYS A 32 15.77 6.00 -9.33
N LYS A 33 14.79 6.78 -8.90
CA LYS A 33 14.89 8.24 -8.89
C LYS A 33 13.94 8.83 -7.85
N ILE A 34 14.40 9.89 -7.20
CA ILE A 34 13.57 10.77 -6.37
C ILE A 34 13.71 12.19 -6.91
N ASP A 35 12.59 12.80 -7.23
CA ASP A 35 12.52 14.19 -7.64
C ASP A 35 11.60 14.95 -6.69
N ALA A 36 12.21 15.61 -5.70
CA ALA A 36 11.47 16.34 -4.69
C ALA A 36 10.81 17.63 -5.24
N ALA A 37 11.35 18.19 -6.34
CA ALA A 37 10.81 19.41 -6.92
C ALA A 37 9.50 19.14 -7.67
N THR A 38 9.43 18.00 -8.36
CA THR A 38 8.23 17.58 -9.09
C THR A 38 7.36 16.61 -8.30
N LYS A 39 7.77 16.25 -7.07
CA LYS A 39 7.09 15.29 -6.19
C LYS A 39 6.86 13.95 -6.86
N VAL A 40 7.93 13.37 -7.40
CA VAL A 40 7.92 12.10 -8.10
C VAL A 40 8.94 11.13 -7.50
N VAL A 41 8.53 9.88 -7.33
CA VAL A 41 9.43 8.75 -7.05
C VAL A 41 9.25 7.70 -8.14
N VAL A 42 10.36 7.24 -8.71
CA VAL A 42 10.38 6.13 -9.67
C VAL A 42 10.91 4.89 -8.97
N VAL A 43 10.15 3.81 -9.02
CA VAL A 43 10.49 2.52 -8.42
C VAL A 43 10.53 1.45 -9.50
N LYS A 44 11.57 0.65 -9.51
CA LYS A 44 11.73 -0.50 -10.39
C LYS A 44 11.47 -1.79 -9.61
N THR A 45 10.50 -2.56 -10.06
CA THR A 45 10.13 -3.86 -9.51
C THR A 45 11.11 -4.98 -9.94
N ALA A 46 11.02 -6.13 -9.32
CA ALA A 46 11.91 -7.26 -9.60
C ALA A 46 11.77 -7.80 -11.04
N ASP A 47 10.58 -7.66 -11.65
CA ASP A 47 10.33 -8.04 -13.06
C ASP A 47 10.86 -7.01 -14.07
N GLY A 48 11.41 -5.89 -13.56
CA GLY A 48 11.98 -4.81 -14.38
C GLY A 48 11.01 -3.71 -14.76
N THR A 49 9.73 -3.80 -14.35
CA THR A 49 8.74 -2.74 -14.58
C THR A 49 9.11 -1.49 -13.79
N GLU A 50 8.96 -0.32 -14.41
CA GLU A 50 9.18 0.97 -13.75
C GLU A 50 7.83 1.65 -13.50
N HIS A 51 7.58 1.96 -12.23
CA HIS A 51 6.43 2.72 -11.76
C HIS A 51 6.84 4.16 -11.46
N THR A 52 6.03 5.11 -11.90
CA THR A 52 6.24 6.54 -11.64
C THR A 52 5.13 7.05 -10.73
N PHE A 53 5.46 7.22 -9.47
CA PHE A 53 4.51 7.67 -8.45
C PHE A 53 4.61 9.17 -8.23
N HIS A 54 3.48 9.86 -8.36
CA HIS A 54 3.31 11.19 -7.82
C HIS A 54 2.97 11.09 -6.32
N TYR A 55 3.35 12.06 -5.52
CA TYR A 55 3.00 12.10 -4.10
C TYR A 55 2.62 13.49 -3.63
N ALA A 56 1.73 13.57 -2.64
CA ALA A 56 1.28 14.81 -2.03
C ALA A 56 2.07 15.14 -0.74
N ASP A 57 1.78 16.29 -0.15
CA ASP A 57 2.47 16.76 1.06
C ASP A 57 2.14 15.93 2.31
N ASP A 58 1.10 15.11 2.26
CA ASP A 58 0.67 14.20 3.32
C ASP A 58 1.22 12.77 3.17
N LEU A 59 2.17 12.56 2.24
CA LEU A 59 2.87 11.29 2.09
C LEU A 59 3.41 10.81 3.45
N VAL A 60 3.13 9.55 3.76
CA VAL A 60 3.66 8.89 4.96
C VAL A 60 4.82 8.00 4.56
N VAL A 61 5.94 8.09 5.31
CA VAL A 61 7.09 7.20 5.10
C VAL A 61 7.40 6.49 6.41
N HIS A 62 7.48 5.16 6.36
CA HIS A 62 7.88 4.31 7.48
C HIS A 62 9.23 3.66 7.24
N GLY A 63 9.84 3.15 8.33
CA GLY A 63 11.14 2.45 8.26
C GLY A 63 12.35 3.35 8.38
N SER A 64 12.18 4.59 8.83
CA SER A 64 13.22 5.35 9.50
C SER A 64 12.92 5.38 11.01
N LYS A 65 13.88 5.77 11.85
CA LYS A 65 13.73 5.82 13.32
C LYS A 65 12.53 6.64 13.84
N ALA A 66 11.79 7.30 12.95
CA ALA A 66 10.51 7.94 13.21
C ALA A 66 9.67 7.91 11.93
N SER A 67 8.36 7.59 12.06
CA SER A 67 7.39 7.85 11.00
C SER A 67 7.32 9.37 10.80
N VAL A 68 7.79 9.87 9.66
CA VAL A 68 7.82 11.30 9.36
C VAL A 68 6.67 11.61 8.41
N LYS A 69 5.83 12.56 8.79
CA LYS A 69 4.83 13.16 7.90
C LYS A 69 5.41 14.42 7.29
N GLY A 70 5.29 14.56 5.97
CA GLY A 70 5.71 15.75 5.24
C GLY A 70 6.84 15.49 4.25
N THR A 71 6.78 16.13 3.10
CA THR A 71 7.42 15.72 1.86
C THR A 71 8.93 15.85 1.80
N GLN A 72 9.52 16.89 2.38
CA GLN A 72 10.97 17.09 2.23
C GLN A 72 11.81 16.28 3.22
N ASP A 73 11.29 16.08 4.43
CA ASP A 73 11.99 15.31 5.46
C ASP A 73 11.62 13.82 5.42
N ALA A 74 10.45 13.47 4.89
CA ALA A 74 9.98 12.09 4.80
C ALA A 74 10.84 11.22 3.87
N LEU A 75 11.30 11.78 2.76
CA LEU A 75 12.19 11.10 1.81
C LEU A 75 13.66 11.18 2.19
N ARG A 76 14.00 11.90 3.30
CA ARG A 76 15.37 12.02 3.77
C ARG A 76 15.91 10.65 4.19
N GLY A 77 17.03 10.28 3.62
CA GLY A 77 17.67 8.97 3.85
C GLY A 77 17.20 7.86 2.90
N MET A 78 16.29 8.15 1.95
CA MET A 78 16.10 7.33 0.76
C MET A 78 16.98 7.83 -0.38
N SER A 79 17.56 6.92 -1.12
CA SER A 79 18.40 7.18 -2.29
C SER A 79 18.12 6.15 -3.37
N GLU A 80 18.71 6.35 -4.53
CA GLU A 80 18.73 5.31 -5.56
C GLU A 80 19.27 3.99 -5.00
N GLY A 81 18.60 2.89 -5.31
CA GLY A 81 18.86 1.57 -4.77
C GLY A 81 18.20 1.23 -3.44
N SER A 82 17.53 2.20 -2.76
CA SER A 82 16.74 1.88 -1.56
C SER A 82 15.59 0.94 -1.89
N GLU A 83 15.48 -0.16 -1.14
CA GLU A 83 14.34 -1.08 -1.25
C GLU A 83 13.12 -0.48 -0.55
N VAL A 84 11.98 -0.46 -1.24
CA VAL A 84 10.74 0.13 -0.74
C VAL A 84 9.52 -0.69 -1.13
N ALA A 85 8.45 -0.59 -0.32
CA ALA A 85 7.09 -0.90 -0.73
C ALA A 85 6.30 0.41 -0.84
N VAL A 86 5.55 0.59 -1.93
CA VAL A 86 4.75 1.79 -2.19
C VAL A 86 3.29 1.42 -2.22
N HIS A 87 2.50 2.03 -1.34
CA HIS A 87 1.04 1.93 -1.34
C HIS A 87 0.47 3.10 -2.14
N TYR A 88 -0.27 2.79 -3.20
CA TYR A 88 -0.70 3.79 -4.16
C TYR A 88 -2.13 3.58 -4.65
N SER A 89 -2.72 4.61 -5.21
CA SER A 89 -3.92 4.55 -6.03
C SER A 89 -3.57 4.87 -7.48
N ALA A 90 -4.32 4.26 -8.42
CA ALA A 90 -4.19 4.54 -9.85
C ALA A 90 -5.53 5.06 -10.38
N VAL A 91 -5.54 6.29 -10.88
CA VAL A 91 -6.71 6.94 -11.47
C VAL A 91 -6.34 7.53 -12.81
N GLY A 92 -7.05 7.12 -13.87
CA GLY A 92 -6.80 7.62 -15.22
C GLY A 92 -5.38 7.37 -15.75
N GLY A 93 -4.71 6.32 -15.25
CA GLY A 93 -3.33 5.98 -15.62
C GLY A 93 -2.26 6.72 -14.81
N GLN A 94 -2.65 7.59 -13.89
CA GLN A 94 -1.72 8.25 -12.97
C GLN A 94 -1.66 7.48 -11.66
N GLU A 95 -0.46 7.12 -11.23
CA GLU A 95 -0.18 6.47 -9.95
C GLU A 95 0.17 7.52 -8.89
N THR A 96 -0.53 7.47 -7.76
CA THR A 96 -0.32 8.39 -6.63
C THR A 96 0.06 7.61 -5.38
N ALA A 97 1.27 7.82 -4.89
CA ALA A 97 1.76 7.22 -3.64
C ALA A 97 1.13 7.91 -2.43
N HIS A 98 0.62 7.09 -1.50
CA HIS A 98 0.06 7.52 -0.22
C HIS A 98 0.96 7.17 0.96
N GLU A 99 1.74 6.10 0.80
CA GLU A 99 2.67 5.60 1.82
C GLU A 99 3.84 4.92 1.15
N ILE A 100 5.04 5.14 1.68
CA ILE A 100 6.25 4.44 1.26
C ILE A 100 6.89 3.81 2.49
N ASP A 101 7.08 2.50 2.44
CA ASP A 101 7.75 1.73 3.48
C ASP A 101 9.15 1.37 3.04
N ARG A 102 10.18 1.76 3.80
CA ARG A 102 11.55 1.33 3.56
C ARG A 102 11.72 -0.12 4.02
N LEU A 103 12.31 -0.93 3.17
CA LEU A 103 12.53 -2.36 3.43
C LEU A 103 14.02 -2.61 3.70
N GLY A 104 14.32 -3.56 4.60
CA GLY A 104 15.68 -3.96 4.91
C GLY A 104 16.53 -2.91 5.63
N GLY A 105 17.71 -3.27 6.08
CA GLY A 105 18.65 -2.38 6.75
C GLY A 105 18.05 -1.63 7.94
N ASP A 106 18.00 -0.29 7.84
CA ASP A 106 17.33 0.58 8.84
C ASP A 106 15.82 0.69 8.63
N GLY A 107 15.24 -0.09 7.69
CA GLY A 107 13.84 -0.10 7.35
C GLY A 107 12.98 -0.96 8.27
N LEU A 108 11.86 -1.45 7.74
CA LEU A 108 10.97 -2.37 8.44
C LEU A 108 11.68 -3.69 8.76
N LYS A 109 11.37 -4.27 9.91
CA LYS A 109 11.77 -5.64 10.26
C LYS A 109 11.02 -6.62 9.35
N VAL A 110 11.63 -7.78 9.11
CA VAL A 110 11.06 -8.86 8.31
C VAL A 110 10.88 -10.11 9.15
N ALA A 111 9.73 -10.76 9.02
CA ALA A 111 9.49 -12.12 9.49
C ALA A 111 8.99 -12.96 8.33
N GLU A 112 9.54 -14.18 8.18
CA GLU A 112 9.15 -15.11 7.13
C GLU A 112 8.43 -16.31 7.73
N GLY A 113 7.36 -16.76 7.04
CA GLY A 113 6.61 -17.88 7.52
C GLY A 113 5.46 -18.27 6.61
N THR A 114 4.63 -19.18 7.13
CA THR A 114 3.40 -19.63 6.47
C THR A 114 2.21 -19.05 7.22
N VAL A 115 1.26 -18.44 6.52
CA VAL A 115 0.05 -17.89 7.14
C VAL A 115 -0.72 -19.02 7.83
N SER A 116 -0.92 -18.89 9.15
CA SER A 116 -1.68 -19.85 9.97
C SER A 116 -3.08 -19.33 10.27
N HIS A 117 -3.24 -18.03 10.47
CA HIS A 117 -4.53 -17.42 10.80
C HIS A 117 -4.62 -15.97 10.32
N VAL A 118 -5.82 -15.57 9.86
CA VAL A 118 -6.16 -14.18 9.54
C VAL A 118 -7.44 -13.80 10.27
N ASP A 119 -7.36 -12.83 11.17
CA ASP A 119 -8.52 -12.19 11.81
C ASP A 119 -8.77 -10.83 11.14
N ARG A 120 -9.73 -10.80 10.22
CA ARG A 120 -10.09 -9.58 9.49
C ARG A 120 -10.73 -8.53 10.38
N ALA A 121 -11.59 -8.94 11.31
CA ALA A 121 -12.30 -8.03 12.21
C ALA A 121 -11.32 -7.37 13.18
N GLY A 122 -10.41 -8.16 13.78
CA GLY A 122 -9.36 -7.67 14.66
C GLY A 122 -8.15 -7.08 13.93
N ARG A 123 -8.09 -7.19 12.59
CA ARG A 123 -6.93 -6.79 11.77
C ARG A 123 -5.64 -7.42 12.29
N LYS A 124 -5.63 -8.74 12.36
CA LYS A 124 -4.47 -9.53 12.79
C LYS A 124 -4.13 -10.60 11.79
N VAL A 125 -2.85 -10.90 11.69
CA VAL A 125 -2.33 -12.04 10.95
C VAL A 125 -1.39 -12.82 11.85
N SER A 126 -1.45 -14.14 11.79
CA SER A 126 -0.49 -15.03 12.42
C SER A 126 0.25 -15.84 11.35
N ILE A 127 1.54 -15.99 11.54
CA ILE A 127 2.39 -16.81 10.68
C ILE A 127 3.10 -17.86 11.52
N LYS A 128 3.30 -19.03 10.94
CA LYS A 128 4.16 -20.08 11.48
C LYS A 128 5.53 -19.96 10.83
N THR A 129 6.54 -19.64 11.64
CA THR A 129 7.93 -19.49 11.22
C THR A 129 8.62 -20.83 10.98
N ALA A 130 9.82 -20.83 10.40
CA ALA A 130 10.54 -22.05 10.04
C ALA A 130 10.92 -22.92 11.25
N ASP A 131 11.10 -22.32 12.42
CA ASP A 131 11.36 -23.02 13.70
C ASP A 131 10.10 -23.64 14.32
N GLY A 132 8.92 -23.41 13.70
CA GLY A 132 7.63 -23.91 14.14
C GLY A 132 6.91 -23.04 15.16
N SER A 133 7.49 -21.91 15.55
CA SER A 133 6.81 -20.93 16.40
C SER A 133 5.70 -20.20 15.64
N GLU A 134 4.72 -19.69 16.39
CA GLU A 134 3.66 -18.87 15.83
C GLU A 134 3.82 -17.43 16.27
N GLU A 135 3.88 -16.51 15.31
CA GLU A 135 3.97 -15.08 15.56
C GLU A 135 2.70 -14.38 15.10
N SER A 136 2.17 -13.49 15.95
CA SER A 136 0.99 -12.68 15.66
C SER A 136 1.35 -11.21 15.49
N PHE A 137 0.70 -10.57 14.52
CA PHE A 137 0.92 -9.19 14.14
C PHE A 137 -0.41 -8.43 14.02
N ASP A 138 -0.41 -7.17 14.40
CA ASP A 138 -1.49 -6.25 14.04
C ASP A 138 -1.25 -5.72 12.62
N LEU A 139 -2.33 -5.51 11.85
CA LEU A 139 -2.25 -4.94 10.51
C LEU A 139 -2.58 -3.46 10.52
N THR A 140 -1.83 -2.63 9.80
CA THR A 140 -2.29 -1.29 9.43
C THR A 140 -3.57 -1.38 8.59
N ARG A 141 -4.30 -0.27 8.44
CA ARG A 141 -5.50 -0.26 7.58
C ARG A 141 -5.16 -0.60 6.12
N ARG A 142 -3.99 -0.16 5.66
CA ARG A 142 -3.52 -0.42 4.29
C ARG A 142 -3.12 -1.87 4.15
N ALA A 143 -2.24 -2.36 5.01
CA ALA A 143 -1.85 -3.76 5.01
C ALA A 143 -3.06 -4.72 5.08
N ALA A 144 -4.09 -4.38 5.85
CA ALA A 144 -5.32 -5.17 5.90
C ALA A 144 -6.07 -5.21 4.56
N LYS A 145 -6.13 -4.08 3.83
CA LYS A 145 -6.76 -4.02 2.50
C LYS A 145 -5.95 -4.78 1.45
N ASP A 146 -4.62 -4.66 1.47
CA ASP A 146 -3.73 -5.35 0.53
C ASP A 146 -3.71 -6.85 0.80
N THR A 147 -3.69 -7.25 2.08
CA THR A 147 -3.77 -8.66 2.50
C THR A 147 -5.06 -9.34 2.03
N ASP A 148 -6.17 -8.60 1.94
CA ASP A 148 -7.43 -9.14 1.44
C ASP A 148 -7.39 -9.53 -0.03
N LYS A 149 -6.56 -8.89 -0.85
CA LYS A 149 -6.48 -9.18 -2.28
C LYS A 149 -5.56 -10.36 -2.61
N ASP A 150 -4.37 -10.41 -1.99
CA ASP A 150 -3.31 -11.33 -2.42
C ASP A 150 -3.14 -12.55 -1.50
N VAL A 151 -3.43 -12.40 -0.21
CA VAL A 151 -3.19 -13.44 0.81
C VAL A 151 -4.47 -14.20 1.15
N VAL A 152 -5.64 -13.57 0.99
CA VAL A 152 -6.92 -14.12 1.44
C VAL A 152 -7.79 -14.62 0.29
N GLU A 153 -7.72 -14.04 -0.91
CA GLU A 153 -8.42 -14.57 -2.08
C GLU A 153 -7.79 -15.88 -2.59
N GLY A 154 -6.52 -16.10 -2.28
CA GLY A 154 -5.84 -17.38 -2.51
C GLY A 154 -6.00 -18.39 -1.38
N ALA A 155 -6.88 -18.17 -0.42
CA ALA A 155 -7.32 -18.94 0.77
C ALA A 155 -6.68 -20.30 1.06
N ASP A 156 -5.49 -20.55 0.61
CA ASP A 156 -4.65 -21.62 1.12
C ASP A 156 -3.94 -21.11 2.37
N LYS A 157 -4.40 -21.60 3.52
CA LYS A 157 -3.77 -21.46 4.84
C LYS A 157 -2.29 -21.92 4.86
N ALA A 158 -1.63 -21.97 3.72
CA ALA A 158 -0.28 -22.45 3.53
C ALA A 158 0.55 -21.50 2.65
N ALA A 159 0.09 -20.27 2.38
CA ALA A 159 0.87 -19.31 1.63
C ALA A 159 2.12 -18.90 2.43
N LYS A 160 3.29 -19.09 1.84
CA LYS A 160 4.54 -18.54 2.37
C LYS A 160 4.55 -17.04 2.14
N VAL A 161 4.89 -16.29 3.17
CA VAL A 161 4.90 -14.83 3.14
C VAL A 161 6.13 -14.26 3.84
N SER A 162 6.53 -13.08 3.39
CA SER A 162 7.42 -12.18 4.12
C SER A 162 6.58 -11.03 4.67
N VAL A 163 6.60 -10.85 5.98
CA VAL A 163 5.84 -9.83 6.71
C VAL A 163 6.78 -8.72 7.11
N TYR A 164 6.54 -7.51 6.63
CA TYR A 164 7.32 -6.31 6.94
C TYR A 164 6.62 -5.49 8.01
N TYR A 165 7.29 -5.26 9.14
CA TYR A 165 6.64 -4.70 10.33
C TYR A 165 7.53 -3.75 11.13
N THR A 166 6.89 -2.88 11.89
CA THR A 166 7.51 -2.13 12.99
C THR A 166 7.23 -2.83 14.31
N GLU A 167 8.12 -2.66 15.27
CA GLU A 167 7.94 -3.14 16.63
C GLU A 167 8.16 -2.00 17.61
N ASP A 168 7.14 -1.73 18.42
CA ASP A 168 7.17 -0.73 19.46
C ASP A 168 6.59 -1.32 20.75
N ALA A 169 7.37 -1.27 21.84
CA ALA A 169 7.01 -1.82 23.14
C ALA A 169 6.47 -3.28 23.08
N GLY A 170 7.04 -4.11 22.20
CA GLY A 170 6.62 -5.50 22.00
C GLY A 170 5.38 -5.68 21.10
N LYS A 171 4.80 -4.58 20.61
CA LYS A 171 3.71 -4.62 19.65
C LYS A 171 4.26 -4.61 18.23
N LYS A 172 3.97 -5.67 17.46
CA LYS A 172 4.37 -5.82 16.06
C LYS A 172 3.24 -5.35 15.15
N THR A 173 3.50 -4.32 14.33
CA THR A 173 2.51 -3.74 13.40
C THR A 173 3.00 -3.90 11.96
N VAL A 174 2.23 -4.63 11.16
CA VAL A 174 2.53 -4.91 9.75
C VAL A 174 2.12 -3.74 8.86
N HIS A 175 3.02 -3.36 7.99
CA HIS A 175 2.83 -2.36 6.95
C HIS A 175 2.66 -2.99 5.57
N PHE A 176 3.38 -4.08 5.30
CA PHE A 176 3.36 -4.77 4.02
C PHE A 176 3.53 -6.28 4.18
N ILE A 177 2.83 -7.06 3.36
CA ILE A 177 2.98 -8.52 3.27
C ILE A 177 3.25 -8.86 1.81
N LYS A 178 4.33 -9.59 1.58
CA LYS A 178 4.70 -10.12 0.27
C LYS A 178 4.52 -11.63 0.27
N LYS A 179 3.82 -12.15 -0.73
CA LYS A 179 3.76 -13.60 -0.97
C LYS A 179 5.11 -14.07 -1.50
N SER A 180 5.70 -15.06 -0.85
CA SER A 180 6.89 -15.74 -1.35
C SER A 180 6.46 -16.77 -2.39
N ILE A 181 7.07 -16.71 -3.55
CA ILE A 181 6.84 -17.65 -4.67
C ILE A 181 7.62 -18.93 -4.42
#